data_ce62aa1585300d8dac893637dda9414d
#
_entry.id   ce62aa1585300d8dac893637dda9414d
#
_cell.length_a   1.000
_cell.length_b   1.000
_cell.length_c   1.000
_cell.angle_alpha   90.00
_cell.angle_beta   90.00
_cell.angle_gamma   90.00
#
_symmetry.space_group_name_H-M   'P 1'
#
loop_
_entity.id
_entity.type
_entity.pdbx_description
1 polymer ?
#
loop_
_entity_poly.entity_id
_entity_poly.type
_entity_poly.pdbx_seq_one_letter_code
_entity_poly.pdbx_strand_id
1 'polypeptide(L)'
;DWNKIVNECYNAVRELEKDRVIVIGSNMWQSFRTAEQLALPEGDPNIILSFHYYEPMILTHYQAGWTEYKDYAGPVNYPGQTITEQQIAERPAAEQEAFGRWTNETYDKERFAREFSMAANVAKKYGIPVYCGEYGCLSDEPNDDMRYRWLTDVNDIFDELGIARAVWC
;
A
#
# COMPACT_ATOMS: atom_id res chain seq x y z
N ASP A 1 12.69 -11.34 14.34
CA ASP A 1 12.88 -9.90 14.37
C ASP A 1 13.32 -9.42 12.97
N TRP A 2 12.47 -8.62 12.30
CA TRP A 2 12.70 -8.17 10.93
C TRP A 2 13.93 -7.26 10.83
N ASN A 3 14.10 -6.35 11.77
CA ASN A 3 15.25 -5.44 11.80
C ASN A 3 16.60 -6.18 11.92
N LYS A 4 16.63 -7.28 12.66
CA LYS A 4 17.82 -8.12 12.73
C LYS A 4 18.18 -8.69 11.36
N ILE A 5 17.19 -9.25 10.65
CA ILE A 5 17.39 -9.81 9.30
C ILE A 5 17.86 -8.72 8.33
N VAL A 6 17.21 -7.55 8.33
CA VAL A 6 17.58 -6.42 7.49
C VAL A 6 19.03 -6.01 7.72
N ASN A 7 19.44 -5.85 8.98
CA ASN A 7 20.81 -5.46 9.32
C ASN A 7 21.85 -6.51 8.94
N GLU A 8 21.55 -7.79 9.15
CA GLU A 8 22.46 -8.88 8.75
C GLU A 8 22.65 -8.91 7.22
N CYS A 9 21.55 -8.83 6.44
CA CYS A 9 21.61 -8.78 5.00
C CYS A 9 22.33 -7.51 4.48
N TYR A 10 22.00 -6.36 5.06
CA TYR A 10 22.65 -5.10 4.71
C TYR A 10 24.18 -5.17 4.90
N ASN A 11 24.64 -5.62 6.07
CA ASN A 11 26.06 -5.74 6.35
C ASN A 11 26.76 -6.70 5.37
N ALA A 12 26.16 -7.85 5.08
CA ALA A 12 26.72 -8.80 4.13
C ALA A 12 26.85 -8.21 2.71
N VAL A 13 25.87 -7.41 2.27
CA VAL A 13 25.97 -6.72 0.97
C VAL A 13 27.08 -5.65 1.03
N ARG A 14 27.17 -4.85 2.10
CA ARG A 14 28.17 -3.78 2.24
C ARG A 14 29.62 -4.28 2.38
N GLU A 15 29.81 -5.50 2.84
CA GLU A 15 31.14 -6.14 2.82
C GLU A 15 31.64 -6.35 1.38
N LEU A 16 30.75 -6.67 0.45
CA LEU A 16 31.07 -6.97 -0.95
C LEU A 16 30.95 -5.74 -1.86
N GLU A 17 29.89 -4.94 -1.67
CA GLU A 17 29.54 -3.82 -2.56
C GLU A 17 29.26 -2.53 -1.74
N LYS A 18 30.27 -1.67 -1.67
CA LYS A 18 30.22 -0.44 -0.86
C LYS A 18 29.17 0.57 -1.34
N ASP A 19 28.98 0.67 -2.66
CA ASP A 19 28.17 1.73 -3.30
C ASP A 19 26.87 1.20 -3.94
N ARG A 20 26.55 -0.07 -3.76
CA ARG A 20 25.30 -0.65 -4.28
C ARG A 20 24.09 0.03 -3.67
N VAL A 21 23.15 0.50 -4.50
CA VAL A 21 21.85 0.94 -4.01
C VAL A 21 21.08 -0.28 -3.50
N ILE A 22 20.60 -0.19 -2.26
CA ILE A 22 19.81 -1.23 -1.61
C ILE A 22 18.40 -0.70 -1.36
N VAL A 23 17.40 -1.42 -1.85
CA VAL A 23 15.99 -1.14 -1.56
C VAL A 23 15.58 -1.95 -0.35
N ILE A 24 15.11 -1.26 0.69
CA ILE A 24 14.73 -1.87 1.97
C ILE A 24 13.29 -1.52 2.29
N GLY A 25 12.49 -2.54 2.56
CA GLY A 25 11.11 -2.39 3.01
C GLY A 25 10.89 -2.97 4.41
N SER A 26 9.79 -2.56 5.05
CA SER A 26 9.37 -3.09 6.34
C SER A 26 8.81 -4.53 6.21
N ASN A 27 8.48 -5.15 7.34
CA ASN A 27 7.79 -6.44 7.35
C ASN A 27 6.36 -6.34 6.77
N MET A 28 5.59 -7.43 6.80
CA MET A 28 4.22 -7.49 6.29
C MET A 28 4.11 -7.03 4.82
N TRP A 29 4.95 -7.62 3.95
CA TRP A 29 5.01 -7.29 2.50
C TRP A 29 5.25 -5.81 2.23
N GLN A 30 6.21 -5.21 2.94
CA GLN A 30 6.56 -3.80 2.81
C GLN A 30 5.37 -2.87 3.14
N SER A 31 4.62 -3.23 4.18
CA SER A 31 3.46 -2.44 4.60
C SER A 31 3.88 -1.04 5.06
N PHE A 32 3.23 0.01 4.53
CA PHE A 32 3.41 1.37 5.01
C PHE A 32 3.11 1.52 6.51
N ARG A 33 2.20 0.70 7.07
CA ARG A 33 1.81 0.72 8.48
C ARG A 33 2.92 0.28 9.43
N THR A 34 3.89 -0.46 8.92
CA THR A 34 5.03 -0.95 9.71
C THR A 34 6.34 -0.22 9.37
N ALA A 35 6.29 0.76 8.47
CA ALA A 35 7.48 1.53 8.07
C ALA A 35 8.19 2.20 9.26
N GLU A 36 7.44 2.75 10.23
CA GLU A 36 8.00 3.39 11.43
C GLU A 36 8.73 2.43 12.39
N GLN A 37 8.46 1.12 12.28
CA GLN A 37 9.12 0.08 13.07
C GLN A 37 10.48 -0.31 12.49
N LEU A 38 10.79 0.16 11.29
CA LEU A 38 12.02 -0.19 10.59
C LEU A 38 13.20 0.61 11.14
N ALA A 39 14.24 -0.09 11.53
CA ALA A 39 15.52 0.49 11.93
C ALA A 39 16.51 0.37 10.78
N LEU A 40 16.71 1.46 10.05
CA LEU A 40 17.63 1.53 8.93
C LEU A 40 19.03 1.93 9.37
N PRO A 41 20.08 1.47 8.66
CA PRO A 41 21.43 1.99 8.85
C PRO A 41 21.49 3.49 8.63
N GLU A 42 22.14 4.21 9.56
CA GLU A 42 22.27 5.67 9.48
C GLU A 42 23.44 6.08 8.59
N GLY A 43 23.25 7.18 7.85
CA GLY A 43 24.33 7.83 7.09
C GLY A 43 24.70 7.16 5.78
N ASP A 44 23.99 6.13 5.33
CA ASP A 44 24.19 5.54 4.00
C ASP A 44 23.22 6.16 2.98
N PRO A 45 23.74 6.96 2.02
CA PRO A 45 22.91 7.61 0.99
C PRO A 45 22.41 6.62 -0.09
N ASN A 46 22.95 5.40 -0.13
CA ASN A 46 22.63 4.39 -1.12
C ASN A 46 21.54 3.41 -0.64
N ILE A 47 20.63 3.89 0.22
CA ILE A 47 19.44 3.17 0.63
C ILE A 47 18.19 3.87 0.04
N ILE A 48 17.22 3.08 -0.41
CA ILE A 48 15.88 3.52 -0.79
C ILE A 48 14.88 2.81 0.12
N LEU A 49 14.03 3.58 0.81
CA LEU A 49 12.91 2.99 1.56
C LEU A 49 11.80 2.60 0.59
N SER A 50 11.34 1.35 0.66
CA SER A 50 10.24 0.86 -0.17
C SER A 50 9.01 0.50 0.67
N PHE A 51 7.82 0.77 0.11
CA PHE A 51 6.56 0.26 0.63
C PHE A 51 5.64 -0.16 -0.53
N HIS A 52 4.59 -0.96 -0.22
CA HIS A 52 3.55 -1.34 -1.15
C HIS A 52 2.20 -0.73 -0.73
N TYR A 53 1.32 -0.46 -1.70
CA TYR A 53 0.02 0.14 -1.42
C TYR A 53 -1.11 -0.41 -2.29
N TYR A 54 -2.08 -1.04 -1.64
CA TYR A 54 -3.24 -1.63 -2.29
C TYR A 54 -4.57 -1.32 -1.59
N GLU A 55 -4.61 -0.31 -0.70
CA GLU A 55 -5.85 -0.02 0.04
C GLU A 55 -6.84 0.84 -0.75
N PRO A 56 -8.14 0.57 -0.65
CA PRO A 56 -8.74 -0.57 0.05
C PRO A 56 -8.67 -1.85 -0.79
N MET A 57 -8.17 -2.93 -0.20
CA MET A 57 -7.95 -4.18 -0.94
C MET A 57 -9.22 -4.77 -1.58
N ILE A 58 -10.39 -4.54 -0.99
CA ILE A 58 -11.65 -4.99 -1.59
C ILE A 58 -11.94 -4.30 -2.93
N LEU A 59 -11.39 -3.11 -3.18
CA LEU A 59 -11.44 -2.42 -4.47
C LEU A 59 -10.31 -2.87 -5.39
N THR A 60 -9.08 -2.77 -4.90
CA THR A 60 -7.89 -3.01 -5.74
C THR A 60 -7.70 -4.46 -6.14
N HIS A 61 -8.23 -5.40 -5.33
CA HIS A 61 -8.23 -6.83 -5.56
C HIS A 61 -9.65 -7.39 -5.71
N TYR A 62 -10.56 -6.58 -6.25
CA TYR A 62 -11.94 -7.02 -6.49
C TYR A 62 -11.96 -8.30 -7.33
N GLN A 63 -12.58 -9.35 -6.81
CA GLN A 63 -12.65 -10.69 -7.41
C GLN A 63 -11.30 -11.36 -7.73
N ALA A 64 -10.20 -10.89 -7.16
CA ALA A 64 -8.90 -11.52 -7.36
C ALA A 64 -8.89 -12.96 -6.81
N GLY A 65 -8.64 -13.93 -7.67
CA GLY A 65 -8.78 -15.36 -7.37
C GLY A 65 -7.89 -15.90 -6.25
N TRP A 66 -6.86 -15.17 -5.86
CA TRP A 66 -5.92 -15.53 -4.78
C TRP A 66 -6.19 -14.82 -3.45
N THR A 67 -7.29 -14.06 -3.35
CA THR A 67 -7.66 -13.30 -2.16
C THR A 67 -8.98 -13.78 -1.55
N GLU A 68 -9.29 -13.28 -0.36
CA GLU A 68 -10.61 -13.47 0.26
C GLU A 68 -11.75 -12.82 -0.53
N TYR A 69 -11.44 -11.89 -1.43
CA TYR A 69 -12.40 -11.14 -2.25
C TYR A 69 -12.82 -11.86 -3.53
N LYS A 70 -12.27 -13.05 -3.82
CA LYS A 70 -12.46 -13.79 -5.08
C LYS A 70 -13.94 -14.02 -5.45
N ASP A 71 -14.79 -14.25 -4.46
CA ASP A 71 -16.21 -14.55 -4.63
C ASP A 71 -17.10 -13.35 -4.29
N TYR A 72 -16.51 -12.19 -3.92
CA TYR A 72 -17.30 -11.01 -3.62
C TYR A 72 -17.78 -10.33 -4.90
N ALA A 73 -19.11 -10.31 -5.11
CA ALA A 73 -19.75 -9.68 -6.26
C ALA A 73 -20.65 -8.50 -5.84
N GLY A 74 -20.41 -7.95 -4.65
CA GLY A 74 -21.17 -6.80 -4.13
C GLY A 74 -20.58 -5.47 -4.61
N PRO A 75 -21.29 -4.37 -4.34
CA PRO A 75 -20.81 -3.04 -4.67
C PRO A 75 -19.60 -2.64 -3.83
N VAL A 76 -18.72 -1.87 -4.45
CA VAL A 76 -17.60 -1.17 -3.79
C VAL A 76 -17.64 0.28 -4.26
N ASN A 77 -17.36 1.22 -3.38
CA ASN A 77 -17.37 2.65 -3.70
C ASN A 77 -15.99 3.28 -3.48
N TYR A 78 -15.67 4.24 -4.33
CA TYR A 78 -14.54 5.15 -4.21
C TYR A 78 -14.80 6.42 -5.05
N PRO A 79 -14.51 7.63 -4.56
CA PRO A 79 -14.12 7.94 -3.18
C PRO A 79 -15.30 7.85 -2.20
N GLY A 80 -15.00 7.74 -0.92
CA GLY A 80 -15.97 7.72 0.18
C GLY A 80 -16.01 6.42 0.96
N GLN A 81 -17.14 6.13 1.57
CA GLN A 81 -17.37 4.90 2.33
C GLN A 81 -17.30 3.71 1.38
N THR A 82 -16.41 2.75 1.68
CA THR A 82 -16.09 1.63 0.76
C THR A 82 -17.28 0.74 0.45
N ILE A 83 -18.09 0.42 1.45
CA ILE A 83 -19.38 -0.25 1.33
C ILE A 83 -20.36 0.45 2.27
N THR A 84 -21.55 0.80 1.82
CA THR A 84 -22.56 1.39 2.74
C THR A 84 -23.29 0.30 3.53
N GLU A 85 -23.86 0.68 4.69
CA GLU A 85 -24.68 -0.24 5.51
C GLU A 85 -25.84 -0.84 4.71
N GLN A 86 -26.45 -0.06 3.83
CA GLN A 86 -27.51 -0.55 2.96
C GLN A 86 -27.00 -1.58 1.97
N GLN A 87 -25.85 -1.30 1.32
CA GLN A 87 -25.28 -2.20 0.32
C GLN A 87 -24.92 -3.56 0.91
N ILE A 88 -24.31 -3.58 2.12
CA ILE A 88 -23.95 -4.85 2.75
C ILE A 88 -25.18 -5.60 3.30
N ALA A 89 -26.19 -4.91 3.77
CA ALA A 89 -27.42 -5.53 4.28
C ALA A 89 -28.21 -6.28 3.17
N GLU A 90 -28.04 -5.90 1.92
CA GLU A 90 -28.66 -6.55 0.76
C GLU A 90 -27.89 -7.82 0.30
N ARG A 91 -26.73 -8.11 0.93
CA ARG A 91 -25.89 -9.26 0.55
C ARG A 91 -26.23 -10.52 1.36
N PRO A 92 -25.87 -11.72 0.85
CA PRO A 92 -25.98 -12.95 1.64
C PRO A 92 -25.30 -12.85 3.00
N ALA A 93 -25.83 -13.52 4.02
CA ALA A 93 -25.32 -13.46 5.39
C ALA A 93 -23.82 -13.76 5.51
N ALA A 94 -23.31 -14.70 4.69
CA ALA A 94 -21.87 -15.02 4.66
C ALA A 94 -21.02 -13.83 4.18
N GLU A 95 -21.51 -13.05 3.19
CA GLU A 95 -20.80 -11.85 2.74
C GLU A 95 -20.90 -10.71 3.77
N GLN A 96 -22.03 -10.57 4.45
CA GLN A 96 -22.19 -9.58 5.54
C GLN A 96 -21.17 -9.85 6.66
N GLU A 97 -20.99 -11.11 7.06
CA GLU A 97 -20.01 -11.52 8.05
C GLU A 97 -18.57 -11.24 7.59
N ALA A 98 -18.24 -11.65 6.38
CA ALA A 98 -16.87 -11.54 5.84
C ALA A 98 -16.46 -10.08 5.54
N PHE A 99 -17.36 -9.29 4.98
CA PHE A 99 -17.05 -7.97 4.40
C PHE A 99 -17.71 -6.78 5.11
N GLY A 100 -18.55 -7.02 6.12
CA GLY A 100 -19.20 -5.95 6.88
C GLY A 100 -18.23 -4.93 7.50
N ARG A 101 -16.98 -5.33 7.79
CA ARG A 101 -15.93 -4.42 8.29
C ARG A 101 -15.69 -3.22 7.36
N TRP A 102 -15.91 -3.36 6.06
CA TRP A 102 -15.69 -2.31 5.08
C TRP A 102 -16.69 -1.17 5.15
N THR A 103 -17.81 -1.33 5.88
CA THR A 103 -18.76 -0.25 6.13
C THR A 103 -18.19 0.84 7.04
N ASN A 104 -17.15 0.52 7.83
CA ASN A 104 -16.45 1.47 8.69
C ASN A 104 -15.25 2.12 8.01
N GLU A 105 -14.98 1.77 6.75
CA GLU A 105 -13.80 2.24 6.04
C GLU A 105 -14.19 3.29 4.98
N THR A 106 -13.54 4.43 5.07
CA THR A 106 -13.67 5.52 4.09
C THR A 106 -12.32 5.78 3.46
N TYR A 107 -12.29 5.80 2.13
CA TYR A 107 -11.08 6.09 1.36
C TYR A 107 -11.29 7.30 0.47
N ASP A 108 -10.34 8.21 0.53
CA ASP A 108 -10.27 9.44 -0.23
C ASP A 108 -8.81 9.88 -0.40
N LYS A 109 -8.61 10.93 -1.15
CA LYS A 109 -7.28 11.52 -1.40
C LYS A 109 -6.58 11.97 -0.11
N GLU A 110 -7.32 12.48 0.86
CA GLU A 110 -6.75 12.91 2.15
C GLU A 110 -6.23 11.71 2.96
N ARG A 111 -6.93 10.58 2.92
CA ARG A 111 -6.47 9.35 3.55
C ARG A 111 -5.18 8.84 2.92
N PHE A 112 -5.08 8.85 1.60
CA PHE A 112 -3.84 8.46 0.91
C PHE A 112 -2.67 9.36 1.34
N ALA A 113 -2.86 10.68 1.40
CA ALA A 113 -1.85 11.61 1.86
C ALA A 113 -1.36 11.27 3.29
N ARG A 114 -2.27 10.95 4.22
CA ARG A 114 -1.90 10.54 5.58
C ARG A 114 -1.14 9.21 5.60
N GLU A 115 -1.61 8.22 4.86
CA GLU A 115 -1.01 6.89 4.86
C GLU A 115 0.37 6.88 4.18
N PHE A 116 0.53 7.57 3.05
CA PHE A 116 1.85 7.68 2.37
C PHE A 116 2.85 8.50 3.18
N SER A 117 2.37 9.49 3.95
CA SER A 117 3.23 10.26 4.84
C SER A 117 3.89 9.41 5.91
N MET A 118 3.33 8.25 6.28
CA MET A 118 3.99 7.34 7.24
C MET A 118 5.35 6.87 6.70
N ALA A 119 5.40 6.37 5.47
CA ALA A 119 6.67 5.95 4.85
C ALA A 119 7.57 7.15 4.48
N ALA A 120 6.97 8.23 3.95
CA ALA A 120 7.70 9.44 3.57
C ALA A 120 8.42 10.10 4.77
N ASN A 121 7.79 10.13 5.95
CA ASN A 121 8.40 10.67 7.17
C ASN A 121 9.58 9.81 7.65
N VAL A 122 9.50 8.48 7.52
CA VAL A 122 10.64 7.59 7.82
C VAL A 122 11.79 7.87 6.87
N ALA A 123 11.55 7.92 5.56
CA ALA A 123 12.57 8.26 4.58
C ALA A 123 13.22 9.62 4.86
N LYS A 124 12.41 10.63 5.17
CA LYS A 124 12.88 11.97 5.55
C LYS A 124 13.76 11.96 6.81
N LYS A 125 13.38 11.17 7.83
CA LYS A 125 14.17 11.00 9.07
C LYS A 125 15.58 10.49 8.77
N TYR A 126 15.71 9.56 7.83
CA TYR A 126 17.00 8.98 7.45
C TYR A 126 17.71 9.74 6.31
N GLY A 127 17.07 10.74 5.71
CA GLY A 127 17.62 11.50 4.59
C GLY A 127 17.78 10.69 3.29
N ILE A 128 16.90 9.72 3.05
CA ILE A 128 16.93 8.79 1.93
C ILE A 128 15.69 8.93 1.04
N PRO A 129 15.74 8.49 -0.22
CA PRO A 129 14.57 8.42 -1.10
C PRO A 129 13.51 7.43 -0.59
N VAL A 130 12.25 7.68 -0.98
CA VAL A 130 11.11 6.77 -0.76
C VAL A 130 10.54 6.31 -2.10
N TYR A 131 10.11 5.06 -2.15
CA TYR A 131 9.62 4.39 -3.35
C TYR A 131 8.42 3.49 -3.03
N CYS A 132 7.31 3.66 -3.74
CA CYS A 132 6.23 2.69 -3.71
C CYS A 132 6.53 1.60 -4.74
N GLY A 133 7.05 0.47 -4.28
CA GLY A 133 7.52 -0.64 -5.13
C GLY A 133 6.40 -1.36 -5.85
N GLU A 134 5.20 -1.33 -5.28
CA GLU A 134 4.00 -1.90 -5.88
C GLU A 134 2.77 -1.08 -5.47
N TYR A 135 1.97 -0.72 -6.44
CA TYR A 135 0.61 -0.24 -6.25
C TYR A 135 -0.19 -0.52 -7.52
N GLY A 136 -1.48 -0.67 -7.40
CA GLY A 136 -2.32 -0.93 -8.56
C GLY A 136 -3.74 -1.28 -8.16
N CYS A 137 -4.57 -1.42 -9.17
CA CYS A 137 -5.95 -1.84 -9.05
C CYS A 137 -6.25 -2.74 -10.23
N LEU A 138 -6.59 -3.99 -9.95
CA LEU A 138 -6.98 -4.94 -10.98
C LEU A 138 -8.15 -4.37 -11.79
N SER A 139 -8.12 -4.60 -13.08
CA SER A 139 -9.19 -4.20 -13.95
C SER A 139 -10.09 -5.39 -14.17
N ASP A 140 -11.21 -5.46 -13.44
CA ASP A 140 -12.29 -6.27 -13.88
C ASP A 140 -13.58 -5.50 -13.69
N GLU A 141 -14.41 -5.51 -14.71
CA GLU A 141 -15.67 -4.79 -14.75
C GLU A 141 -16.52 -5.01 -13.47
N PRO A 142 -17.25 -4.00 -13.00
CA PRO A 142 -17.82 -2.84 -13.72
C PRO A 142 -17.25 -1.47 -13.30
N ASN A 143 -16.02 -1.38 -12.80
CA ASN A 143 -15.55 -0.22 -12.04
C ASN A 143 -14.38 0.56 -12.68
N ASP A 144 -14.27 0.62 -14.00
CA ASP A 144 -13.20 1.37 -14.67
C ASP A 144 -13.13 2.84 -14.25
N ASP A 145 -14.27 3.51 -14.07
CA ASP A 145 -14.29 4.90 -13.59
C ASP A 145 -13.74 5.02 -12.17
N MET A 146 -14.05 4.08 -11.30
CA MET A 146 -13.58 4.04 -9.92
C MET A 146 -12.08 3.74 -9.86
N ARG A 147 -11.63 2.76 -10.64
CA ARG A 147 -10.22 2.41 -10.81
C ARG A 147 -9.43 3.61 -11.31
N TYR A 148 -9.94 4.31 -12.33
CA TYR A 148 -9.30 5.50 -12.87
C TYR A 148 -9.18 6.62 -11.83
N ARG A 149 -10.24 6.87 -11.05
CA ARG A 149 -10.22 7.87 -9.97
C ARG A 149 -9.21 7.50 -8.89
N TRP A 150 -9.23 6.24 -8.46
CA TRP A 150 -8.28 5.75 -7.45
C TRP A 150 -6.83 5.91 -7.92
N LEU A 151 -6.52 5.49 -9.15
CA LEU A 151 -5.19 5.65 -9.74
C LEU A 151 -4.79 7.13 -9.85
N THR A 152 -5.71 8.00 -10.24
CA THR A 152 -5.45 9.44 -10.35
C THR A 152 -5.11 10.01 -8.98
N ASP A 153 -5.95 9.79 -7.98
CA ASP A 153 -5.75 10.34 -6.63
C ASP A 153 -4.48 9.81 -5.97
N VAL A 154 -4.19 8.52 -6.12
CA VAL A 154 -2.95 7.92 -5.61
C VAL A 154 -1.72 8.54 -6.28
N ASN A 155 -1.73 8.70 -7.60
CA ASN A 155 -0.63 9.31 -8.34
C ASN A 155 -0.41 10.78 -7.99
N ASP A 156 -1.49 11.55 -7.82
CA ASP A 156 -1.40 12.94 -7.39
C ASP A 156 -0.68 13.06 -6.04
N ILE A 157 -1.02 12.21 -5.07
CA ILE A 157 -0.36 12.24 -3.75
C ILE A 157 1.10 11.76 -3.83
N PHE A 158 1.42 10.78 -4.69
CA PHE A 158 2.81 10.41 -4.92
C PHE A 158 3.62 11.60 -5.47
N ASP A 159 3.06 12.36 -6.41
CA ASP A 159 3.72 13.54 -6.96
C ASP A 159 3.86 14.66 -5.91
N GLU A 160 2.82 14.92 -5.12
CA GLU A 160 2.85 15.91 -4.03
C GLU A 160 3.92 15.58 -2.96
N LEU A 161 4.11 14.31 -2.64
CA LEU A 161 5.07 13.84 -1.63
C LEU A 161 6.45 13.48 -2.19
N GLY A 162 6.65 13.57 -3.52
CA GLY A 162 7.91 13.21 -4.17
C GLY A 162 8.23 11.71 -4.08
N ILE A 163 7.23 10.84 -4.11
CA ILE A 163 7.37 9.38 -4.00
C ILE A 163 7.53 8.78 -5.41
N ALA A 164 8.67 8.13 -5.66
CA ALA A 164 8.84 7.30 -6.85
C ALA A 164 7.97 6.03 -6.76
N ARG A 165 7.53 5.50 -7.90
CA ARG A 165 6.56 4.41 -7.89
C ARG A 165 6.65 3.47 -9.07
N ALA A 166 6.18 2.22 -8.89
CA ALA A 166 5.95 1.25 -9.96
C ALA A 166 4.54 0.70 -9.86
N VAL A 167 3.78 0.82 -10.95
CA VAL A 167 2.45 0.22 -11.04
C VAL A 167 2.56 -1.30 -11.22
N TRP A 168 1.71 -2.02 -10.53
CA TRP A 168 1.53 -3.46 -10.66
C TRP A 168 0.05 -3.76 -10.97
N CYS A 169 -0.23 -4.59 -12.00
CA CYS A 169 -1.57 -4.96 -12.44
C CYS A 169 -1.57 -6.34 -13.10
#